data_d299c349e6b5aa1cbb8b297329904728
#
_entry.id   d299c349e6b5aa1cbb8b297329904728
#
_cell.length_a   1.000
_cell.length_b   1.000
_cell.length_c   1.000
_cell.angle_alpha   90.00
_cell.angle_beta   90.00
_cell.angle_gamma   90.00
#
_symmetry.space_group_name_H-M   'P 1'
#
loop_
_entity.id
_entity.type
_entity.pdbx_description
1 polymer ?
#
loop_
_entity_poly.entity_id
_entity_poly.type
_entity_poly.pdbx_seq_one_letter_code
_entity_poly.pdbx_strand_id
1 'polypeptide(L)'
;MSMQQLSEFHKEYGKLIQEKYPDTFDPKWLVMESGWGYFHISSLDNQPWKEMHKEAEALINRFYSHREDSYGKGWKSLTLHGLNEDTQSLSQYGERDKVLQQLDWTSISDECPITKKFLTDVWPAEFLNRVRFMLLEPGGYILPHQDRPDEEKRLSVCNISLNNPEGCQFVFKDKGIVPFKDEGSAFLMDISNPHSVWNQSDKPRIHMIIHFELGRRTRDMFYTLRESFYTNRSRLNERLE
;
A
#
# COMPACT_ATOMS: atom_id res chain seq x y z
N MET A 1 15.82 -7.48 -15.38
CA MET A 1 16.48 -7.47 -14.07
C MET A 1 16.55 -8.91 -13.55
N SER A 2 17.61 -9.32 -12.87
CA SER A 2 17.83 -10.72 -12.48
C SER A 2 17.52 -10.96 -11.00
N MET A 3 17.36 -12.23 -10.60
CA MET A 3 17.23 -12.63 -9.18
C MET A 3 18.44 -12.19 -8.35
N GLN A 4 19.63 -12.12 -8.95
CA GLN A 4 20.82 -11.61 -8.28
C GLN A 4 20.64 -10.13 -7.89
N GLN A 5 20.14 -9.29 -8.81
CA GLN A 5 19.88 -7.87 -8.54
C GLN A 5 18.79 -7.67 -7.48
N LEU A 6 17.75 -8.52 -7.45
CA LEU A 6 16.76 -8.52 -6.39
C LEU A 6 17.40 -8.83 -5.02
N SER A 7 18.21 -9.89 -4.94
CA SER A 7 18.90 -10.31 -3.72
C SER A 7 19.86 -9.22 -3.21
N GLU A 8 20.63 -8.61 -4.10
CA GLU A 8 21.56 -7.51 -3.79
C GLU A 8 20.80 -6.29 -3.25
N PHE A 9 19.68 -5.91 -3.89
CA PHE A 9 18.84 -4.81 -3.45
C PHE A 9 18.29 -5.04 -2.03
N HIS A 10 17.73 -6.23 -1.76
CA HIS A 10 17.21 -6.56 -0.43
C HIS A 10 18.31 -6.66 0.63
N LYS A 11 19.50 -7.13 0.28
CA LYS A 11 20.65 -7.18 1.18
C LYS A 11 21.18 -5.78 1.53
N GLU A 12 21.22 -4.87 0.57
CA GLU A 12 21.74 -3.50 0.73
C GLU A 12 20.75 -2.62 1.49
N TYR A 13 19.46 -2.64 1.11
CA TYR A 13 18.44 -1.74 1.62
C TYR A 13 17.45 -2.40 2.60
N GLY A 14 17.48 -3.71 2.75
CA GLY A 14 16.57 -4.47 3.60
C GLY A 14 16.83 -4.37 5.10
N LYS A 15 17.08 -3.16 5.60
CA LYS A 15 17.23 -2.88 7.04
C LYS A 15 16.11 -1.97 7.50
N LEU A 16 15.68 -2.14 8.75
CA LEU A 16 14.79 -1.17 9.39
C LEU A 16 15.58 0.12 9.64
N ILE A 17 15.01 1.24 9.21
CA ILE A 17 15.56 2.57 9.47
C ILE A 17 14.72 3.20 10.56
N GLN A 18 15.39 3.74 11.57
CA GLN A 18 14.72 4.42 12.66
C GLN A 18 14.12 5.73 12.15
N GLU A 19 12.80 5.88 12.29
CA GLU A 19 12.08 7.09 11.96
C GLU A 19 12.47 8.22 12.93
N LYS A 20 12.53 9.45 12.42
CA LYS A 20 12.73 10.64 13.23
C LYS A 20 11.54 11.57 13.03
N TYR A 21 10.84 11.85 14.12
CA TYR A 21 9.69 12.75 14.10
C TYR A 21 10.08 14.15 14.55
N PRO A 22 9.70 15.22 13.83
CA PRO A 22 9.83 16.59 14.33
C PRO A 22 8.87 16.82 15.52
N ASP A 23 9.03 17.96 16.19
CA ASP A 23 8.22 18.27 17.39
C ASP A 23 6.75 18.51 17.07
N THR A 24 6.47 19.04 15.90
CA THR A 24 5.12 19.40 15.45
C THR A 24 4.78 18.74 14.12
N PHE A 25 3.52 18.34 13.99
CA PHE A 25 2.99 17.83 12.73
C PHE A 25 2.87 18.96 11.70
N ASP A 26 3.47 18.77 10.54
CA ASP A 26 3.30 19.59 9.35
C ASP A 26 2.94 18.67 8.16
N PRO A 27 1.72 18.80 7.59
CA PRO A 27 1.34 18.01 6.43
C PRO A 27 2.26 18.24 5.22
N LYS A 28 2.75 19.47 5.03
CA LYS A 28 3.69 19.79 3.95
C LYS A 28 5.02 19.06 4.15
N TRP A 29 5.54 19.07 5.38
CA TRP A 29 6.75 18.33 5.71
C TRP A 29 6.57 16.82 5.44
N LEU A 30 5.45 16.24 5.89
CA LEU A 30 5.17 14.83 5.70
C LEU A 30 5.19 14.42 4.21
N VAL A 31 4.59 15.26 3.35
CA VAL A 31 4.44 14.97 1.91
C VAL A 31 5.70 15.26 1.12
N MET A 32 6.39 16.36 1.41
CA MET A 32 7.39 16.95 0.52
C MET A 32 8.82 16.91 1.09
N GLU A 33 8.98 17.02 2.40
CA GLU A 33 10.27 17.33 3.03
C GLU A 33 10.81 16.18 3.89
N SER A 34 9.94 15.30 4.41
CA SER A 34 10.35 14.23 5.33
C SER A 34 11.39 13.28 4.73
N GLY A 35 11.39 13.16 3.42
CA GLY A 35 12.20 12.17 2.72
C GLY A 35 11.81 10.72 3.05
N TRP A 36 10.67 10.50 3.73
CA TRP A 36 10.17 9.18 4.05
C TRP A 36 9.64 8.49 2.78
N GLY A 37 9.93 7.21 2.64
CA GLY A 37 9.30 6.39 1.61
C GLY A 37 7.91 5.91 2.04
N TYR A 38 7.63 5.94 3.34
CA TYR A 38 6.38 5.46 3.92
C TYR A 38 6.06 6.17 5.23
N PHE A 39 4.76 6.17 5.60
CA PHE A 39 4.28 6.71 6.88
C PHE A 39 3.17 5.80 7.43
N HIS A 40 3.32 5.31 8.66
CA HIS A 40 2.33 4.46 9.34
C HIS A 40 1.10 5.27 9.75
N ILE A 41 -0.07 4.87 9.28
CA ILE A 41 -1.36 5.48 9.66
C ILE A 41 -1.90 4.74 10.89
N SER A 42 -1.25 4.93 12.04
CA SER A 42 -1.56 4.18 13.27
C SER A 42 -2.96 4.43 13.85
N SER A 43 -3.62 5.51 13.50
CA SER A 43 -5.03 5.75 13.82
C SER A 43 -5.98 4.73 13.18
N LEU A 44 -5.51 3.99 12.17
CA LEU A 44 -6.24 2.90 11.54
C LEU A 44 -5.85 1.50 12.06
N ASP A 45 -4.99 1.37 13.07
CA ASP A 45 -4.51 0.06 13.57
C ASP A 45 -5.63 -0.88 14.03
N ASN A 46 -6.74 -0.36 14.55
CA ASN A 46 -7.83 -1.14 15.14
C ASN A 46 -8.98 -1.43 14.17
N GLN A 47 -8.69 -1.63 12.89
CA GLN A 47 -9.70 -1.99 11.89
C GLN A 47 -9.85 -3.52 11.77
N PRO A 48 -10.93 -4.04 11.17
CA PRO A 48 -11.20 -5.48 11.07
C PRO A 48 -10.33 -6.16 9.99
N TRP A 49 -9.01 -6.02 10.11
CA TRP A 49 -8.04 -6.51 9.11
C TRP A 49 -8.12 -8.02 8.90
N LYS A 50 -8.34 -8.79 9.97
CA LYS A 50 -8.46 -10.26 9.89
C LYS A 50 -9.70 -10.69 9.10
N GLU A 51 -10.80 -10.00 9.28
CA GLU A 51 -12.04 -10.25 8.56
C GLU A 51 -11.92 -9.87 7.09
N MET A 52 -11.31 -8.73 6.80
CA MET A 52 -10.99 -8.31 5.43
C MET A 52 -10.01 -9.26 4.75
N HIS A 53 -9.03 -9.80 5.49
CA HIS A 53 -8.15 -10.86 4.97
C HIS A 53 -8.94 -12.10 4.56
N LYS A 54 -9.89 -12.57 5.39
CA LYS A 54 -10.74 -13.73 5.07
C LYS A 54 -11.58 -13.50 3.81
N GLU A 55 -12.12 -12.28 3.61
CA GLU A 55 -12.82 -11.93 2.37
C GLU A 55 -11.90 -12.07 1.16
N ALA A 56 -10.69 -11.50 1.23
CA ALA A 56 -9.72 -11.58 0.14
C ALA A 56 -9.21 -13.02 -0.11
N GLU A 57 -8.97 -13.79 0.96
CA GLU A 57 -8.53 -15.18 0.88
C GLU A 57 -9.59 -16.10 0.25
N ALA A 58 -10.86 -15.88 0.54
CA ALA A 58 -11.97 -16.63 -0.07
C ALA A 58 -12.01 -16.47 -1.61
N LEU A 59 -11.45 -15.38 -2.13
CA LEU A 59 -11.39 -15.06 -3.55
C LEU A 59 -10.04 -15.40 -4.19
N ILE A 60 -9.15 -16.13 -3.53
CA ILE A 60 -7.75 -16.34 -3.94
C ILE A 60 -7.61 -16.90 -5.36
N ASN A 61 -8.54 -17.74 -5.80
CA ASN A 61 -8.54 -18.36 -7.13
C ASN A 61 -9.05 -17.41 -8.25
N ARG A 62 -9.50 -16.20 -7.91
CA ARG A 62 -10.01 -15.20 -8.86
C ARG A 62 -9.01 -14.09 -9.14
N PHE A 63 -7.84 -14.11 -8.52
CA PHE A 63 -6.82 -13.10 -8.76
C PHE A 63 -6.20 -13.27 -10.16
N TYR A 64 -6.12 -12.18 -10.88
CA TYR A 64 -5.52 -12.09 -12.21
C TYR A 64 -4.02 -11.81 -12.11
N SER A 65 -3.23 -12.38 -13.01
CA SER A 65 -1.80 -12.07 -13.12
C SER A 65 -1.57 -10.57 -13.30
N HIS A 66 -0.61 -10.00 -12.58
CA HIS A 66 -0.32 -8.58 -12.57
C HIS A 66 1.12 -8.30 -12.97
N ARG A 67 1.36 -7.96 -14.25
CA ARG A 67 2.67 -7.59 -14.78
C ARG A 67 3.80 -8.60 -14.51
N GLU A 68 3.47 -9.87 -14.33
CA GLU A 68 4.47 -10.92 -14.03
C GLU A 68 5.57 -10.99 -15.09
N ASP A 69 5.23 -10.84 -16.37
CA ASP A 69 6.18 -10.91 -17.47
C ASP A 69 7.22 -9.80 -17.47
N SER A 70 6.92 -8.67 -16.82
CA SER A 70 7.74 -7.45 -16.89
C SER A 70 8.45 -7.12 -15.59
N TYR A 71 7.82 -7.36 -14.44
CA TYR A 71 8.28 -6.84 -13.15
C TYR A 71 8.49 -7.88 -12.06
N GLY A 72 8.06 -9.13 -12.23
CA GLY A 72 8.19 -10.08 -11.14
C GLY A 72 7.63 -11.46 -11.44
N LYS A 73 7.36 -12.21 -10.37
CA LYS A 73 6.78 -13.54 -10.41
C LYS A 73 5.78 -13.70 -9.27
N GLY A 74 4.66 -14.37 -9.53
CA GLY A 74 3.63 -14.67 -8.53
C GLY A 74 2.88 -13.43 -8.04
N TRP A 75 2.93 -12.35 -8.79
CA TRP A 75 2.21 -11.11 -8.48
C TRP A 75 0.85 -11.09 -9.16
N LYS A 76 -0.21 -10.97 -8.36
CA LYS A 76 -1.59 -11.01 -8.84
C LYS A 76 -2.42 -9.88 -8.21
N SER A 77 -3.51 -9.51 -8.86
CA SER A 77 -4.43 -8.49 -8.35
C SER A 77 -5.88 -8.84 -8.56
N LEU A 78 -6.76 -8.31 -7.71
CA LEU A 78 -8.21 -8.39 -7.83
C LEU A 78 -8.79 -7.03 -7.44
N THR A 79 -9.54 -6.42 -8.36
CA THR A 79 -9.98 -5.03 -8.22
C THR A 79 -11.34 -4.96 -7.54
N LEU A 80 -11.42 -4.16 -6.46
CA LEU A 80 -12.64 -3.83 -5.73
C LEU A 80 -13.34 -2.58 -6.28
N HIS A 81 -12.53 -1.56 -6.64
CA HIS A 81 -12.98 -0.31 -7.25
C HIS A 81 -12.06 0.02 -8.42
N GLY A 82 -12.63 0.15 -9.60
CA GLY A 82 -11.89 0.34 -10.87
C GLY A 82 -12.82 0.29 -12.07
N LEU A 83 -12.29 -0.05 -13.26
CA LEU A 83 -13.11 -0.24 -14.47
C LEU A 83 -13.76 -1.62 -14.50
N ASN A 84 -13.05 -2.63 -14.00
CA ASN A 84 -13.47 -4.03 -13.96
C ASN A 84 -12.58 -4.80 -12.94
N GLU A 85 -12.84 -6.09 -12.76
CA GLU A 85 -12.17 -6.95 -11.78
C GLU A 85 -10.65 -7.12 -12.01
N ASP A 86 -10.19 -6.97 -13.27
CA ASP A 86 -8.79 -7.13 -13.68
C ASP A 86 -8.08 -5.81 -13.98
N THR A 87 -8.63 -4.66 -13.58
CA THR A 87 -8.04 -3.33 -13.85
C THR A 87 -6.62 -3.23 -13.29
N GLN A 88 -5.63 -3.22 -14.17
CA GLN A 88 -4.21 -3.14 -13.79
C GLN A 88 -3.68 -1.71 -13.84
N SER A 89 -3.54 -1.13 -15.03
CA SER A 89 -3.06 0.23 -15.23
C SER A 89 -4.09 1.08 -15.94
N LEU A 90 -4.42 2.26 -15.39
CA LEU A 90 -5.39 3.16 -16.03
C LEU A 90 -4.93 3.68 -17.39
N SER A 91 -3.62 3.79 -17.61
CA SER A 91 -3.06 4.20 -18.90
C SER A 91 -3.35 3.25 -20.07
N GLN A 92 -3.74 2.01 -19.79
CA GLN A 92 -4.14 1.03 -20.80
C GLN A 92 -5.53 1.30 -21.36
N TYR A 93 -6.34 2.12 -20.71
CA TYR A 93 -7.75 2.35 -21.03
C TYR A 93 -8.00 3.74 -21.65
N GLY A 94 -6.96 4.54 -21.88
CA GLY A 94 -7.07 5.83 -22.57
C GLY A 94 -6.64 7.03 -21.74
N GLU A 95 -7.21 8.18 -22.03
CA GLU A 95 -6.91 9.45 -21.37
C GLU A 95 -7.34 9.40 -19.89
N ARG A 96 -6.40 9.73 -18.98
CA ARG A 96 -6.55 9.55 -17.54
C ARG A 96 -7.85 10.15 -16.98
N ASP A 97 -8.13 11.41 -17.30
CA ASP A 97 -9.28 12.10 -16.71
C ASP A 97 -10.62 11.50 -17.14
N LYS A 98 -10.70 10.99 -18.36
CA LYS A 98 -11.89 10.29 -18.85
C LYS A 98 -12.04 8.91 -18.21
N VAL A 99 -10.93 8.24 -17.96
CA VAL A 99 -10.91 6.93 -17.29
C VAL A 99 -11.30 7.06 -15.82
N LEU A 100 -10.80 8.07 -15.13
CA LEU A 100 -11.12 8.31 -13.71
C LEU A 100 -12.62 8.51 -13.46
N GLN A 101 -13.35 9.11 -14.41
CA GLN A 101 -14.80 9.31 -14.34
C GLN A 101 -15.63 8.03 -14.51
N GLN A 102 -15.01 6.94 -14.97
CA GLN A 102 -15.65 5.64 -15.21
C GLN A 102 -15.37 4.62 -14.10
N LEU A 103 -14.56 4.99 -13.11
CA LEU A 103 -14.22 4.09 -12.01
C LEU A 103 -15.42 3.95 -11.07
N ASP A 104 -15.73 2.71 -10.74
CA ASP A 104 -16.84 2.38 -9.83
C ASP A 104 -16.53 1.07 -9.09
N TRP A 105 -17.41 0.68 -8.18
CA TRP A 105 -17.34 -0.60 -7.50
C TRP A 105 -17.53 -1.74 -8.50
N THR A 106 -16.64 -2.73 -8.43
CA THR A 106 -16.78 -3.98 -9.18
C THR A 106 -17.68 -4.96 -8.43
N SER A 107 -18.13 -6.03 -9.10
CA SER A 107 -18.87 -7.11 -8.47
C SER A 107 -18.14 -7.78 -7.29
N ILE A 108 -16.80 -7.75 -7.30
CA ILE A 108 -15.96 -8.25 -6.20
C ILE A 108 -16.26 -7.52 -4.90
N SER A 109 -16.55 -6.23 -4.95
CA SER A 109 -16.83 -5.45 -3.74
C SER A 109 -18.09 -5.92 -3.00
N ASP A 110 -19.05 -6.51 -3.70
CA ASP A 110 -20.28 -7.02 -3.09
C ASP A 110 -20.06 -8.34 -2.36
N GLU A 111 -19.00 -9.06 -2.72
CA GLU A 111 -18.53 -10.27 -2.02
C GLU A 111 -17.61 -9.95 -0.83
N CYS A 112 -17.23 -8.66 -0.68
CA CYS A 112 -16.33 -8.17 0.38
C CYS A 112 -17.02 -7.07 1.22
N PRO A 113 -18.13 -7.34 1.90
CA PRO A 113 -18.94 -6.31 2.57
C PRO A 113 -18.20 -5.59 3.70
N ILE A 114 -17.30 -6.27 4.42
CA ILE A 114 -16.51 -5.66 5.51
C ILE A 114 -15.49 -4.70 4.92
N THR A 115 -14.79 -5.12 3.87
CA THR A 115 -13.82 -4.28 3.14
C THR A 115 -14.52 -3.08 2.50
N LYS A 116 -15.65 -3.29 1.83
CA LYS A 116 -16.44 -2.21 1.24
C LYS A 116 -16.90 -1.21 2.29
N LYS A 117 -17.40 -1.69 3.43
CA LYS A 117 -17.83 -0.84 4.56
C LYS A 117 -16.66 -0.01 5.12
N PHE A 118 -15.47 -0.61 5.28
CA PHE A 118 -14.27 0.13 5.69
C PHE A 118 -13.97 1.27 4.71
N LEU A 119 -14.00 1.00 3.41
CA LEU A 119 -13.67 1.98 2.37
C LEU A 119 -14.71 3.11 2.27
N THR A 120 -15.98 2.84 2.56
CA THR A 120 -17.06 3.85 2.50
C THR A 120 -17.22 4.66 3.78
N ASP A 121 -17.09 4.01 4.94
CA ASP A 121 -17.48 4.60 6.22
C ASP A 121 -16.28 5.08 7.06
N VAL A 122 -15.13 4.41 6.91
CA VAL A 122 -13.95 4.63 7.77
C VAL A 122 -12.80 5.31 7.02
N TRP A 123 -12.55 4.93 5.76
CA TRP A 123 -11.46 5.50 4.98
C TRP A 123 -11.61 7.03 4.84
N PRO A 124 -10.58 7.83 5.20
CA PRO A 124 -10.74 9.28 5.37
C PRO A 124 -10.67 10.10 4.07
N ALA A 125 -10.60 9.48 2.89
CA ALA A 125 -10.65 10.15 1.60
C ALA A 125 -11.96 9.84 0.87
N GLU A 126 -12.58 10.88 0.29
CA GLU A 126 -13.87 10.77 -0.40
C GLU A 126 -13.74 10.06 -1.76
N PHE A 127 -12.65 10.34 -2.49
CA PHE A 127 -12.49 9.84 -3.85
C PHE A 127 -11.52 8.67 -3.89
N LEU A 128 -12.02 7.53 -4.34
CA LEU A 128 -11.23 6.34 -4.61
C LEU A 128 -10.96 6.28 -6.12
N ASN A 129 -9.69 6.16 -6.50
CA ASN A 129 -9.34 5.88 -7.89
C ASN A 129 -9.38 4.38 -8.14
N ARG A 130 -8.41 3.66 -7.61
CA ARG A 130 -8.38 2.20 -7.68
C ARG A 130 -8.19 1.62 -6.28
N VAL A 131 -8.99 0.61 -5.98
CA VAL A 131 -8.78 -0.22 -4.80
C VAL A 131 -8.63 -1.66 -5.25
N ARG A 132 -7.54 -2.32 -4.85
CA ARG A 132 -7.24 -3.68 -5.25
C ARG A 132 -6.68 -4.48 -4.10
N PHE A 133 -7.08 -5.73 -4.03
CA PHE A 133 -6.27 -6.72 -3.36
C PHE A 133 -5.07 -7.09 -4.23
N MET A 134 -3.91 -7.20 -3.61
CA MET A 134 -2.66 -7.56 -4.25
C MET A 134 -2.10 -8.79 -3.56
N LEU A 135 -2.00 -9.87 -4.32
CA LEU A 135 -1.47 -11.14 -3.86
C LEU A 135 -0.03 -11.31 -4.36
N LEU A 136 0.86 -11.74 -3.50
CA LEU A 136 2.19 -12.22 -3.86
C LEU A 136 2.34 -13.66 -3.37
N GLU A 137 2.46 -14.60 -4.31
CA GLU A 137 2.57 -16.03 -4.04
C GLU A 137 3.84 -16.36 -3.21
N PRO A 138 3.89 -17.54 -2.56
CA PRO A 138 5.10 -18.05 -1.94
C PRO A 138 6.28 -18.07 -2.92
N GLY A 139 7.43 -17.52 -2.51
CA GLY A 139 8.60 -17.35 -3.38
C GLY A 139 8.45 -16.30 -4.47
N GLY A 140 7.30 -15.60 -4.52
CA GLY A 140 7.03 -14.53 -5.46
C GLY A 140 7.83 -13.27 -5.16
N TYR A 141 8.02 -12.43 -6.17
CA TYR A 141 8.77 -11.20 -6.05
C TYR A 141 8.32 -10.13 -7.05
N ILE A 142 8.59 -8.87 -6.70
CA ILE A 142 8.46 -7.70 -7.56
C ILE A 142 9.86 -7.08 -7.63
N LEU A 143 10.41 -7.00 -8.83
CA LEU A 143 11.77 -6.48 -9.06
C LEU A 143 11.87 -5.00 -8.68
N PRO A 144 13.05 -4.49 -8.31
CA PRO A 144 13.26 -3.09 -8.03
C PRO A 144 12.79 -2.19 -9.18
N HIS A 145 11.90 -1.27 -8.91
CA HIS A 145 11.31 -0.33 -9.86
C HIS A 145 10.86 0.95 -9.15
N GLN A 146 10.48 1.95 -9.93
CA GLN A 146 9.84 3.18 -9.48
C GLN A 146 8.51 3.33 -10.21
N ASP A 147 7.50 3.78 -9.48
CA ASP A 147 6.24 4.22 -10.09
C ASP A 147 6.25 5.75 -10.21
N ARG A 148 6.06 6.28 -11.43
CA ARG A 148 5.92 7.72 -11.71
C ARG A 148 7.07 8.59 -11.17
N PRO A 149 8.33 8.38 -11.62
CA PRO A 149 9.47 9.13 -11.08
C PRO A 149 9.42 10.65 -11.34
N ASP A 150 8.67 11.08 -12.36
CA ASP A 150 8.62 12.48 -12.81
C ASP A 150 7.35 13.24 -12.37
N GLU A 151 6.43 12.60 -11.64
CA GLU A 151 5.22 13.27 -11.14
C GLU A 151 5.47 13.90 -9.77
N GLU A 152 4.79 15.04 -9.51
CA GLU A 152 4.76 15.64 -8.19
C GLU A 152 4.41 14.60 -7.12
N LYS A 153 5.17 14.60 -6.02
CA LYS A 153 4.90 13.76 -4.86
C LYS A 153 3.47 13.99 -4.38
N ARG A 154 2.62 13.00 -4.59
CA ARG A 154 1.22 13.06 -4.13
C ARG A 154 1.01 11.97 -3.08
N LEU A 155 0.46 12.35 -1.95
CA LEU A 155 -0.07 11.41 -0.95
C LEU A 155 -1.34 10.75 -1.51
N SER A 156 -1.18 9.87 -2.48
CA SER A 156 -2.29 9.27 -3.23
C SER A 156 -2.30 7.75 -3.21
N VAL A 157 -1.39 7.14 -2.44
CA VAL A 157 -1.28 5.68 -2.34
C VAL A 157 -1.17 5.25 -0.89
N CYS A 158 -2.09 4.40 -0.48
CA CYS A 158 -1.99 3.67 0.79
C CYS A 158 -1.85 2.17 0.50
N ASN A 159 -0.94 1.53 1.20
CA ASN A 159 -0.76 0.09 1.18
C ASN A 159 -1.10 -0.47 2.56
N ILE A 160 -2.07 -1.36 2.61
CA ILE A 160 -2.55 -2.00 3.83
C ILE A 160 -2.17 -3.47 3.78
N SER A 161 -1.40 -3.94 4.76
CA SER A 161 -1.22 -5.38 4.94
C SER A 161 -2.52 -5.97 5.51
N LEU A 162 -3.10 -6.95 4.84
CA LEU A 162 -4.13 -7.81 5.41
C LEU A 162 -3.48 -9.01 6.08
N ASN A 163 -2.38 -9.49 5.49
CA ASN A 163 -1.36 -10.31 6.13
C ASN A 163 0.02 -9.96 5.55
N ASN A 164 1.07 -10.17 6.33
CA ASN A 164 2.45 -10.03 5.89
C ASN A 164 3.31 -11.11 6.55
N PRO A 165 3.31 -12.34 6.00
CA PRO A 165 4.00 -13.48 6.59
C PRO A 165 5.48 -13.20 6.85
N GLU A 166 6.04 -13.82 7.90
CA GLU A 166 7.47 -13.75 8.18
C GLU A 166 8.29 -14.18 6.95
N GLY A 167 9.33 -13.42 6.63
CA GLY A 167 10.12 -13.58 5.40
C GLY A 167 9.57 -12.79 4.21
N CYS A 168 8.45 -12.10 4.34
CA CYS A 168 7.97 -11.19 3.30
C CYS A 168 8.43 -9.75 3.57
N GLN A 169 9.11 -9.13 2.60
CA GLN A 169 9.69 -7.79 2.75
C GLN A 169 9.27 -6.88 1.61
N PHE A 170 8.83 -5.67 1.96
CA PHE A 170 8.74 -4.53 1.07
C PHE A 170 9.86 -3.57 1.41
N VAL A 171 10.76 -3.32 0.48
CA VAL A 171 11.99 -2.54 0.70
C VAL A 171 11.99 -1.32 -0.18
N PHE A 172 12.26 -0.17 0.40
CA PHE A 172 12.59 1.06 -0.31
C PHE A 172 14.11 1.28 -0.33
N LYS A 173 14.65 1.70 -1.48
CA LYS A 173 16.04 2.16 -1.57
C LYS A 173 16.27 3.31 -0.60
N ASP A 174 17.35 3.22 0.18
CA ASP A 174 17.78 4.25 1.15
C ASP A 174 16.76 4.58 2.28
N LYS A 175 15.60 3.86 2.33
CA LYS A 175 14.54 4.04 3.34
C LYS A 175 14.24 2.77 4.15
N GLY A 176 14.84 1.65 3.75
CA GLY A 176 14.72 0.39 4.46
C GLY A 176 13.43 -0.39 4.24
N ILE A 177 13.19 -1.35 5.12
CA ILE A 177 12.00 -2.20 5.12
C ILE A 177 10.79 -1.42 5.65
N VAL A 178 9.66 -1.52 4.95
CA VAL A 178 8.37 -1.08 5.51
C VAL A 178 7.94 -2.09 6.58
N PRO A 179 7.71 -1.66 7.83
CA PRO A 179 7.44 -2.56 8.95
C PRO A 179 5.96 -3.00 8.97
N PHE A 180 5.51 -3.64 7.90
CA PHE A 180 4.17 -4.21 7.84
C PHE A 180 3.97 -5.27 8.92
N LYS A 181 2.79 -5.23 9.57
CA LYS A 181 2.38 -6.24 10.56
C LYS A 181 1.62 -7.36 9.84
N ASP A 182 1.76 -8.59 10.31
CA ASP A 182 1.00 -9.74 9.81
C ASP A 182 -0.51 -9.61 10.14
N GLU A 183 -0.84 -8.99 11.26
CA GLU A 183 -2.22 -8.80 11.70
C GLU A 183 -2.91 -7.54 11.16
N GLY A 184 -2.27 -6.84 10.24
CA GLY A 184 -2.79 -5.64 9.60
C GLY A 184 -2.08 -4.35 10.01
N SER A 185 -1.81 -3.51 9.03
CA SER A 185 -1.29 -2.14 9.21
C SER A 185 -1.45 -1.34 7.92
N ALA A 186 -1.67 -0.04 8.05
CA ALA A 186 -1.86 0.87 6.93
C ALA A 186 -0.68 1.85 6.80
N PHE A 187 -0.09 1.94 5.61
CA PHE A 187 0.99 2.87 5.32
C PHE A 187 0.70 3.73 4.11
N LEU A 188 0.85 5.05 4.23
CA LEU A 188 1.04 5.90 3.07
C LEU A 188 2.41 5.61 2.48
N MET A 189 2.48 5.56 1.15
CA MET A 189 3.67 5.16 0.41
C MET A 189 4.04 6.21 -0.63
N ASP A 190 5.32 6.61 -0.65
CA ASP A 190 5.89 7.38 -1.76
C ASP A 190 6.55 6.42 -2.76
N ILE A 191 5.73 5.83 -3.61
CA ILE A 191 6.14 4.85 -4.62
C ILE A 191 6.98 5.45 -5.77
N SER A 192 7.24 6.75 -5.77
CA SER A 192 8.22 7.39 -6.64
C SER A 192 9.66 7.04 -6.26
N ASN A 193 9.90 6.54 -5.03
CA ASN A 193 11.20 5.99 -4.64
C ASN A 193 11.37 4.56 -5.18
N PRO A 194 12.60 4.16 -5.56
CA PRO A 194 12.88 2.79 -5.96
C PRO A 194 12.49 1.82 -4.85
N HIS A 195 11.69 0.81 -5.19
CA HIS A 195 11.20 -0.18 -4.24
C HIS A 195 11.08 -1.57 -4.85
N SER A 196 11.01 -2.55 -3.99
CA SER A 196 10.95 -3.97 -4.36
C SER A 196 10.20 -4.76 -3.29
N VAL A 197 9.60 -5.89 -3.68
CA VAL A 197 8.92 -6.80 -2.75
C VAL A 197 9.43 -8.22 -2.99
N TRP A 198 9.64 -8.96 -1.91
CA TRP A 198 10.00 -10.37 -1.98
C TRP A 198 9.26 -11.16 -0.88
N ASN A 199 8.53 -12.18 -1.29
CA ASN A 199 7.89 -13.13 -0.40
C ASN A 199 8.74 -14.40 -0.30
N GLN A 200 9.58 -14.49 0.72
CA GLN A 200 10.42 -15.66 0.98
C GLN A 200 9.73 -16.68 1.91
N SER A 201 8.45 -16.45 2.24
CA SER A 201 7.65 -17.35 3.06
C SER A 201 7.02 -18.48 2.23
N ASP A 202 6.42 -19.43 2.91
CA ASP A 202 5.61 -20.52 2.34
C ASP A 202 4.11 -20.17 2.23
N LYS A 203 3.74 -18.93 2.59
CA LYS A 203 2.35 -18.44 2.58
C LYS A 203 2.15 -17.32 1.56
N PRO A 204 0.94 -17.19 0.97
CA PRO A 204 0.62 -16.03 0.16
C PRO A 204 0.57 -14.77 1.03
N ARG A 205 1.07 -13.67 0.47
CA ARG A 205 0.93 -12.33 1.03
C ARG A 205 -0.23 -11.63 0.34
N ILE A 206 -1.20 -11.13 1.11
CA ILE A 206 -2.33 -10.35 0.58
C ILE A 206 -2.32 -8.96 1.21
N HIS A 207 -2.20 -7.95 0.38
CA HIS A 207 -2.32 -6.55 0.76
C HIS A 207 -3.48 -5.88 0.02
N MET A 208 -4.01 -4.79 0.56
CA MET A 208 -4.92 -3.91 -0.17
C MET A 208 -4.21 -2.61 -0.51
N ILE A 209 -4.24 -2.23 -1.79
CA ILE A 209 -3.70 -0.94 -2.25
C ILE A 209 -4.85 -0.02 -2.61
N ILE A 210 -4.87 1.15 -1.98
CA ILE A 210 -5.83 2.21 -2.22
C ILE A 210 -5.12 3.36 -2.93
N HIS A 211 -5.52 3.62 -4.18
CA HIS A 211 -5.22 4.87 -4.86
C HIS A 211 -6.41 5.80 -4.67
N PHE A 212 -6.15 7.01 -4.21
CA PHE A 212 -7.21 7.96 -3.85
C PHE A 212 -6.84 9.40 -4.24
N GLU A 213 -7.84 10.28 -4.21
CA GLU A 213 -7.63 11.72 -4.33
C GLU A 213 -8.19 12.43 -3.09
N LEU A 214 -7.56 13.54 -2.73
CA LEU A 214 -8.06 14.41 -1.69
C LEU A 214 -9.25 15.23 -2.25
N GLY A 215 -10.36 15.25 -1.52
CA GLY A 215 -11.57 15.93 -1.89
C GLY A 215 -12.18 16.67 -0.70
N ARG A 216 -13.50 16.60 -0.56
CA ARG A 216 -14.22 17.26 0.56
C ARG A 216 -13.78 16.73 1.93
N ARG A 217 -13.46 15.45 2.04
CA ARG A 217 -12.93 14.78 3.25
C ARG A 217 -11.41 14.99 3.46
N THR A 218 -10.77 15.88 2.73
CA THR A 218 -9.34 16.20 2.94
C THR A 218 -9.04 16.52 4.40
N ARG A 219 -9.96 17.19 5.08
CA ARG A 219 -9.83 17.53 6.50
C ARG A 219 -9.76 16.28 7.37
N ASP A 220 -10.56 15.25 7.10
CA ASP A 220 -10.55 13.98 7.83
C ASP A 220 -9.21 13.26 7.64
N MET A 221 -8.65 13.26 6.42
CA MET A 221 -7.32 12.72 6.15
C MET A 221 -6.25 13.47 6.95
N PHE A 222 -6.27 14.79 7.01
CA PHE A 222 -5.31 15.55 7.80
C PHE A 222 -5.41 15.26 9.29
N TYR A 223 -6.60 15.09 9.84
CA TYR A 223 -6.78 14.69 11.23
C TYR A 223 -6.23 13.28 11.47
N THR A 224 -6.54 12.35 10.60
CA THR A 224 -6.04 10.95 10.63
C THR A 224 -4.52 10.90 10.62
N LEU A 225 -3.88 11.68 9.75
CA LEU A 225 -2.42 11.75 9.66
C LEU A 225 -1.80 12.43 10.90
N ARG A 226 -2.41 13.51 11.38
CA ARG A 226 -1.96 14.21 12.58
C ARG A 226 -2.02 13.34 13.82
N GLU A 227 -3.12 12.63 14.01
CA GLU A 227 -3.31 11.70 15.12
C GLU A 227 -2.28 10.57 15.07
N SER A 228 -2.09 9.99 13.88
CA SER A 228 -1.08 8.96 13.65
C SER A 228 0.33 9.47 13.93
N PHE A 229 0.65 10.70 13.52
CA PHE A 229 1.95 11.31 13.77
C PHE A 229 2.28 11.39 15.25
N TYR A 230 1.38 11.94 16.06
CA TYR A 230 1.64 12.07 17.51
C TYR A 230 1.65 10.71 18.21
N THR A 231 0.81 9.79 17.80
CA THR A 231 0.80 8.41 18.32
C THR A 231 2.13 7.70 18.01
N ASN A 232 2.60 7.77 16.77
CA ASN A 232 3.85 7.13 16.37
C ASN A 232 5.06 7.75 17.08
N ARG A 233 5.09 9.08 17.21
CA ARG A 233 6.13 9.80 17.94
C ARG A 233 6.18 9.42 19.41
N SER A 234 5.05 9.30 20.09
CA SER A 234 4.97 8.85 21.50
C SER A 234 5.53 7.44 21.64
N ARG A 235 5.07 6.50 20.79
CA ARG A 235 5.57 5.12 20.77
C ARG A 235 7.07 5.00 20.49
N LEU A 236 7.63 5.91 19.69
CA LEU A 236 9.07 5.96 19.44
C LEU A 236 9.83 6.40 20.70
N ASN A 237 9.37 7.46 21.36
CA ASN A 237 10.00 7.98 22.59
C ASN A 237 9.98 6.93 23.70
N GLU A 238 8.86 6.21 23.91
CA GLU A 238 8.74 5.12 24.88
C GLU A 238 9.72 3.95 24.64
N ARG A 239 10.20 3.76 23.41
CA ARG A 239 11.19 2.72 23.07
C ARG A 239 12.64 3.19 23.29
N LEU A 240 12.85 4.48 23.41
CA LEU A 240 14.17 5.09 23.60
C LEU A 240 14.50 5.35 25.09
N GLU A 241 13.50 5.29 25.97
CA GLU A 241 13.61 5.30 27.44
C GLU A 241 13.83 3.88 27.96
#